data_26a5f8bab827eb7393321135dc923642
#
_entry.id   26a5f8bab827eb7393321135dc923642
#
_cell.length_a   1.000
_cell.length_b   1.000
_cell.length_c   1.000
_cell.angle_alpha   90.00
_cell.angle_beta   90.00
_cell.angle_gamma   90.00
#
_symmetry.space_group_name_H-M   'P 1'
#
loop_
_entity.id
_entity.type
_entity.pdbx_description
1 polymer ?
#
loop_
_entity_poly.entity_id
_entity_poly.type
_entity_poly.pdbx_seq_one_letter_code
_entity_poly.pdbx_strand_id
1 'polypeptide(L)'
;LKGSGYNIWFERDEFSYAFNQIEGDFILTANFRFEGAGGDAHRKTGWMVRASEDESSPHISAVLHGDGLTAMQWRDFSGGEMKDSDNQSFAKASGYEIIQLERAGEVFYMRAALPGKPFEEIGSYQMVNMPDRVLAGLFICSHNPEVTEQSTAWNVRIDKPVGDDYNAQRDGAVGCRLETMNVFDGKRMVIWEKQGRFEAPNWMPDGKQLLFNMDGLLYKIPVSGGEPVQLNTGTVRRNNNDHGISFNGKLLAISSSKDDAAGRGSAVYVVKLKGGEPSLVTPQTPSYWHGWHPNNKEVIYVAQRDGKRVYNIYRNSIKGGKEVALTDIPEGEHVDGCEYSPDGKYIYYNGSHTGNMQLWRMKSDGTDREQLTFDDCKNWFPHISPDGKWIAYIAFPPDIEKNSHPSYKRVTLRLMPADGGEPRVIAYLYGGQGTINVPSWSPDSKQIAFVSNSGN
;
A
#
# COMPACT_ATOMS: atom_id res chain seq x y z
N LEU A 1 -0.71 -7.18 -24.14
CA LEU A 1 -1.83 -7.75 -24.87
C LEU A 1 -1.68 -7.47 -26.36
N LYS A 2 -2.07 -8.41 -27.19
CA LYS A 2 -2.10 -8.27 -28.64
C LYS A 2 -3.34 -8.99 -29.18
N GLY A 3 -4.17 -8.30 -29.96
CA GLY A 3 -5.42 -8.88 -30.43
C GLY A 3 -6.14 -8.03 -31.45
N SER A 4 -7.20 -8.59 -31.98
CA SER A 4 -8.13 -7.97 -32.90
C SER A 4 -9.56 -8.13 -32.42
N GLY A 5 -10.54 -7.74 -33.22
CA GLY A 5 -11.96 -7.91 -32.97
C GLY A 5 -12.78 -6.72 -33.45
N TYR A 6 -14.04 -6.99 -33.77
CA TYR A 6 -14.94 -5.99 -34.33
C TYR A 6 -15.42 -5.00 -33.27
N ASN A 7 -16.03 -5.49 -32.18
CA ASN A 7 -16.58 -4.64 -31.12
C ASN A 7 -17.06 -5.48 -29.93
N ILE A 8 -17.45 -4.79 -28.83
CA ILE A 8 -18.08 -5.30 -27.60
C ILE A 8 -19.32 -4.44 -27.28
N TRP A 9 -20.07 -4.04 -28.30
CA TRP A 9 -21.13 -3.04 -28.11
C TRP A 9 -22.52 -3.52 -28.56
N PHE A 10 -22.57 -4.37 -29.55
CA PHE A 10 -23.83 -4.86 -30.09
C PHE A 10 -24.30 -6.14 -29.38
N GLU A 11 -25.05 -6.99 -30.07
CA GLU A 11 -25.56 -8.25 -29.53
C GLU A 11 -24.46 -9.32 -29.37
N ARG A 12 -23.32 -9.15 -30.06
CA ARG A 12 -22.24 -10.10 -30.18
C ARG A 12 -20.88 -9.43 -30.01
N ASP A 13 -20.04 -10.04 -29.17
CA ASP A 13 -18.69 -9.57 -28.86
C ASP A 13 -17.63 -10.29 -29.68
N GLU A 14 -16.63 -9.53 -30.18
CA GLU A 14 -15.45 -10.07 -30.85
C GLU A 14 -14.22 -9.30 -30.38
N PHE A 15 -13.35 -9.95 -29.60
CA PHE A 15 -12.17 -9.35 -28.96
C PHE A 15 -11.20 -10.45 -28.48
N SER A 16 -10.00 -10.07 -28.03
CA SER A 16 -9.04 -10.97 -27.38
C SER A 16 -9.07 -10.79 -25.87
N TYR A 17 -9.11 -11.90 -25.12
CA TYR A 17 -9.35 -11.90 -23.67
C TYR A 17 -8.40 -12.87 -22.94
N ALA A 18 -7.73 -12.37 -21.91
CA ALA A 18 -6.92 -13.16 -20.98
C ALA A 18 -7.53 -13.08 -19.58
N PHE A 19 -8.10 -14.17 -19.08
CA PHE A 19 -8.92 -14.18 -17.88
C PHE A 19 -8.59 -15.31 -16.90
N ASN A 20 -9.02 -15.11 -15.65
CA ASN A 20 -9.16 -16.14 -14.63
C ASN A 20 -10.63 -16.30 -14.24
N GLN A 21 -11.00 -17.48 -13.74
CA GLN A 21 -12.26 -17.65 -13.04
C GLN A 21 -12.12 -17.14 -11.62
N ILE A 22 -13.01 -16.25 -11.19
CA ILE A 22 -13.02 -15.64 -9.87
C ILE A 22 -14.42 -15.75 -9.27
N GLU A 23 -14.50 -15.95 -7.96
CA GLU A 23 -15.74 -16.05 -7.21
C GLU A 23 -15.77 -15.01 -6.08
N GLY A 24 -16.95 -14.44 -5.79
CA GLY A 24 -17.16 -13.43 -4.76
C GLY A 24 -16.66 -12.03 -5.14
N ASP A 25 -16.33 -11.24 -4.13
CA ASP A 25 -15.87 -9.87 -4.29
C ASP A 25 -14.39 -9.79 -4.68
N PHE A 26 -14.05 -8.79 -5.47
CA PHE A 26 -12.66 -8.58 -5.93
C PHE A 26 -12.39 -7.13 -6.36
N ILE A 27 -11.11 -6.78 -6.38
CA ILE A 27 -10.60 -5.51 -6.88
C ILE A 27 -9.58 -5.81 -7.99
N LEU A 28 -9.87 -5.41 -9.22
CA LEU A 28 -8.98 -5.52 -10.37
C LEU A 28 -8.29 -4.18 -10.56
N THR A 29 -6.98 -4.12 -10.51
CA THR A 29 -6.22 -2.87 -10.73
C THR A 29 -5.07 -3.11 -11.69
N ALA A 30 -4.91 -2.25 -12.70
CA ALA A 30 -3.76 -2.25 -13.58
C ALA A 30 -3.53 -0.88 -14.20
N ASN A 31 -2.32 -0.68 -14.67
CA ASN A 31 -1.98 0.40 -15.58
C ASN A 31 -2.13 -0.11 -17.02
N PHE A 32 -2.60 0.75 -17.94
CA PHE A 32 -2.78 0.44 -19.35
C PHE A 32 -2.23 1.53 -20.24
N ARG A 33 -1.66 1.11 -21.38
CA ARG A 33 -1.26 2.01 -22.45
C ARG A 33 -1.33 1.27 -23.78
N PHE A 34 -1.91 1.91 -24.80
CA PHE A 34 -1.78 1.44 -26.16
C PHE A 34 -0.36 1.63 -26.71
N GLU A 35 0.08 0.71 -27.52
CA GLU A 35 1.33 0.81 -28.25
C GLU A 35 1.05 1.32 -29.68
N GLY A 36 1.82 2.33 -30.12
CA GLY A 36 1.65 2.95 -31.44
C GLY A 36 0.42 3.83 -31.60
N ALA A 37 0.27 4.41 -32.79
CA ALA A 37 -0.81 5.34 -33.10
C ALA A 37 -2.19 4.64 -33.26
N GLY A 38 -2.19 3.37 -33.61
CA GLY A 38 -3.40 2.55 -33.84
C GLY A 38 -4.16 2.89 -35.12
N GLY A 39 -5.16 2.06 -35.41
CA GLY A 39 -6.00 2.15 -36.63
C GLY A 39 -7.36 2.77 -36.37
N ASP A 40 -7.89 2.69 -35.15
CA ASP A 40 -9.25 3.14 -34.83
C ASP A 40 -9.29 3.90 -33.50
N ALA A 41 -10.04 4.99 -33.47
CA ALA A 41 -10.24 5.80 -32.27
C ALA A 41 -10.98 5.03 -31.15
N HIS A 42 -11.86 4.12 -31.53
CA HIS A 42 -12.65 3.30 -30.62
C HIS A 42 -12.05 1.94 -30.28
N ARG A 43 -10.80 1.65 -30.68
CA ARG A 43 -10.07 0.48 -30.16
C ARG A 43 -10.08 0.52 -28.63
N LYS A 44 -10.19 -0.65 -27.99
CA LYS A 44 -10.46 -0.76 -26.56
C LYS A 44 -9.41 -1.65 -25.86
N THR A 45 -9.03 -1.29 -24.65
CA THR A 45 -8.29 -2.15 -23.72
C THR A 45 -8.72 -1.84 -22.29
N GLY A 46 -8.54 -2.78 -21.36
CA GLY A 46 -8.92 -2.57 -19.98
C GLY A 46 -9.24 -3.85 -19.22
N TRP A 47 -10.09 -3.72 -18.22
CA TRP A 47 -10.65 -4.82 -17.47
C TRP A 47 -12.03 -5.21 -17.98
N MET A 48 -12.31 -6.51 -17.99
CA MET A 48 -13.63 -7.06 -18.28
C MET A 48 -14.00 -8.16 -17.29
N VAL A 49 -15.26 -8.21 -16.91
CA VAL A 49 -15.89 -9.28 -16.14
C VAL A 49 -17.08 -9.80 -16.92
N ARG A 50 -17.13 -11.11 -17.14
CA ARG A 50 -18.17 -11.79 -17.94
C ARG A 50 -18.79 -12.96 -17.16
N ALA A 51 -20.08 -13.22 -17.42
CA ALA A 51 -20.76 -14.38 -16.88
C ALA A 51 -20.28 -15.69 -17.53
N SER A 52 -19.91 -15.66 -18.81
CA SER A 52 -19.45 -16.83 -19.60
C SER A 52 -18.60 -16.44 -20.80
N GLU A 53 -18.10 -17.42 -21.53
CA GLU A 53 -17.37 -17.25 -22.80
C GLU A 53 -18.31 -17.00 -24.01
N ASP A 54 -19.63 -17.09 -23.82
CA ASP A 54 -20.60 -16.85 -24.89
C ASP A 54 -20.45 -15.45 -25.46
N GLU A 55 -20.48 -15.31 -26.80
CA GLU A 55 -20.29 -14.03 -27.48
C GLU A 55 -21.35 -12.96 -27.12
N SER A 56 -22.50 -13.39 -26.63
CA SER A 56 -23.59 -12.53 -26.17
C SER A 56 -23.69 -12.37 -24.64
N SER A 57 -22.70 -12.88 -23.90
CA SER A 57 -22.70 -12.96 -22.44
C SER A 57 -22.96 -11.61 -21.77
N PRO A 58 -23.68 -11.57 -20.64
CA PRO A 58 -23.64 -10.42 -19.73
C PRO A 58 -22.20 -10.09 -19.36
N HIS A 59 -21.86 -8.80 -19.36
CA HIS A 59 -20.53 -8.35 -18.99
C HIS A 59 -20.54 -6.92 -18.44
N ILE A 60 -19.49 -6.58 -17.71
CA ILE A 60 -19.15 -5.22 -17.36
C ILE A 60 -17.66 -5.00 -17.62
N SER A 61 -17.29 -3.86 -18.17
CA SER A 61 -15.93 -3.53 -18.56
C SER A 61 -15.52 -2.12 -18.15
N ALA A 62 -14.30 -1.98 -17.72
CA ALA A 62 -13.63 -0.71 -17.46
C ALA A 62 -12.63 -0.46 -18.58
N VAL A 63 -12.96 0.49 -19.46
CA VAL A 63 -12.41 0.59 -20.82
C VAL A 63 -11.61 1.87 -21.00
N LEU A 64 -10.44 1.74 -21.59
CA LEU A 64 -9.67 2.82 -22.18
C LEU A 64 -9.76 2.71 -23.71
N HIS A 65 -10.21 3.77 -24.39
CA HIS A 65 -10.30 3.87 -25.82
C HIS A 65 -9.04 4.50 -26.44
N GLY A 66 -8.87 4.29 -27.74
CA GLY A 66 -7.71 4.79 -28.50
C GLY A 66 -7.65 6.31 -28.63
N ASP A 67 -8.80 7.00 -28.57
CA ASP A 67 -8.93 8.47 -28.54
C ASP A 67 -8.79 9.08 -27.13
N GLY A 68 -8.56 8.22 -26.10
CA GLY A 68 -8.45 8.63 -24.71
C GLY A 68 -9.77 8.65 -23.94
N LEU A 69 -10.90 8.32 -24.55
CA LEU A 69 -12.16 8.12 -23.84
C LEU A 69 -12.00 6.99 -22.82
N THR A 70 -12.45 7.22 -21.60
CA THR A 70 -12.42 6.23 -20.51
C THR A 70 -13.85 6.04 -20.01
N ALA A 71 -14.33 4.79 -20.01
CA ALA A 71 -15.72 4.48 -19.74
C ALA A 71 -15.91 3.15 -19.00
N MET A 72 -16.95 3.08 -18.18
CA MET A 72 -17.55 1.83 -17.74
C MET A 72 -18.65 1.44 -18.70
N GLN A 73 -18.65 0.23 -19.25
CA GLN A 73 -19.62 -0.26 -20.22
C GLN A 73 -20.16 -1.62 -19.78
N TRP A 74 -21.46 -1.90 -19.98
CA TRP A 74 -22.07 -3.16 -19.54
C TRP A 74 -23.20 -3.64 -20.43
N ARG A 75 -23.44 -4.96 -20.41
CA ARG A 75 -24.58 -5.67 -20.95
C ARG A 75 -25.23 -6.48 -19.82
N ASP A 76 -26.52 -6.23 -19.54
CA ASP A 76 -27.22 -6.80 -18.39
C ASP A 76 -27.63 -8.27 -18.57
N PHE A 77 -27.96 -8.68 -19.78
CA PHE A 77 -28.45 -10.04 -20.09
C PHE A 77 -27.93 -10.53 -21.43
N SER A 78 -27.91 -11.85 -21.59
CA SER A 78 -27.42 -12.49 -22.81
C SER A 78 -28.19 -12.04 -24.05
N GLY A 79 -27.47 -11.63 -25.10
CA GLY A 79 -28.04 -11.10 -26.35
C GLY A 79 -28.68 -9.71 -26.21
N GLY A 80 -28.52 -9.03 -25.06
CA GLY A 80 -28.99 -7.68 -24.86
C GLY A 80 -28.26 -6.67 -25.74
N GLU A 81 -29.00 -5.80 -26.42
CA GLU A 81 -28.44 -4.68 -27.16
C GLU A 81 -27.96 -3.60 -26.17
N MET A 82 -26.73 -3.11 -26.36
CA MET A 82 -26.22 -1.98 -25.60
C MET A 82 -26.62 -0.65 -26.26
N LYS A 83 -27.00 0.35 -25.44
CA LYS A 83 -27.41 1.68 -25.89
C LYS A 83 -26.56 2.75 -25.24
N ASP A 84 -26.21 3.77 -26.00
CA ASP A 84 -25.34 4.87 -25.54
C ASP A 84 -25.86 5.58 -24.30
N SER A 85 -27.18 5.73 -24.16
CA SER A 85 -27.78 6.39 -23.00
C SER A 85 -27.83 5.54 -21.74
N ASP A 86 -27.82 4.20 -21.87
CA ASP A 86 -28.27 3.30 -20.81
C ASP A 86 -27.16 2.35 -20.31
N ASN A 87 -26.12 2.10 -21.11
CA ASN A 87 -25.14 1.03 -20.89
C ASN A 87 -23.71 1.53 -20.71
N GLN A 88 -23.53 2.80 -20.33
CA GLN A 88 -22.19 3.32 -20.09
C GLN A 88 -22.16 4.54 -19.16
N SER A 89 -21.02 4.70 -18.47
CA SER A 89 -20.63 5.89 -17.71
C SER A 89 -19.28 6.39 -18.19
N PHE A 90 -19.14 7.70 -18.36
CA PHE A 90 -17.94 8.31 -18.91
C PHE A 90 -17.11 9.03 -17.87
N ALA A 91 -15.80 8.94 -18.00
CA ALA A 91 -14.88 9.81 -17.29
C ALA A 91 -14.98 11.26 -17.80
N LYS A 92 -14.72 12.21 -16.89
CA LYS A 92 -14.76 13.65 -17.20
C LYS A 92 -13.55 14.17 -17.93
N ALA A 93 -12.43 13.47 -17.83
CA ALA A 93 -11.14 13.82 -18.44
C ALA A 93 -10.65 12.70 -19.35
N SER A 94 -9.57 12.94 -20.08
CA SER A 94 -8.81 11.95 -20.85
C SER A 94 -7.43 11.78 -20.26
N GLY A 95 -6.69 10.76 -20.71
CA GLY A 95 -5.31 10.50 -20.28
C GLY A 95 -5.18 9.66 -19.01
N TYR A 96 -6.25 8.99 -18.58
CA TYR A 96 -6.16 7.99 -17.52
C TYR A 96 -5.30 6.81 -17.97
N GLU A 97 -4.47 6.33 -17.06
CA GLU A 97 -3.62 5.15 -17.29
C GLU A 97 -3.87 4.05 -16.26
N ILE A 98 -4.36 4.40 -15.06
CA ILE A 98 -4.62 3.45 -14.00
C ILE A 98 -6.12 3.21 -13.93
N ILE A 99 -6.53 1.96 -14.17
CA ILE A 99 -7.93 1.54 -14.21
C ILE A 99 -8.17 0.50 -13.14
N GLN A 100 -9.24 0.72 -12.37
CA GLN A 100 -9.73 -0.21 -11.36
C GLN A 100 -11.18 -0.57 -11.64
N LEU A 101 -11.50 -1.87 -11.60
CA LEU A 101 -12.86 -2.41 -11.61
C LEU A 101 -13.04 -3.28 -10.37
N GLU A 102 -13.99 -2.92 -9.52
CA GLU A 102 -14.27 -3.59 -8.25
C GLU A 102 -15.66 -4.19 -8.26
N ARG A 103 -15.80 -5.42 -7.78
CA ARG A 103 -17.07 -6.04 -7.44
C ARG A 103 -17.28 -6.01 -5.93
N ALA A 104 -18.45 -5.54 -5.49
CA ALA A 104 -18.92 -5.62 -4.12
C ALA A 104 -20.38 -6.13 -4.13
N GLY A 105 -20.55 -7.43 -3.92
CA GLY A 105 -21.81 -8.13 -4.12
C GLY A 105 -22.27 -8.07 -5.58
N GLU A 106 -23.44 -7.46 -5.82
CA GLU A 106 -23.99 -7.25 -7.17
C GLU A 106 -23.54 -5.93 -7.81
N VAL A 107 -22.90 -5.04 -7.04
CA VAL A 107 -22.51 -3.71 -7.54
C VAL A 107 -21.07 -3.72 -8.01
N PHE A 108 -20.85 -3.16 -9.19
CA PHE A 108 -19.53 -2.91 -9.76
C PHE A 108 -19.22 -1.43 -9.74
N TYR A 109 -17.97 -1.10 -9.39
CA TYR A 109 -17.45 0.27 -9.37
C TYR A 109 -16.27 0.38 -10.30
N MET A 110 -16.29 1.36 -11.17
CA MET A 110 -15.11 1.74 -11.95
C MET A 110 -14.48 2.98 -11.37
N ARG A 111 -13.17 2.92 -11.15
CA ARG A 111 -12.34 4.07 -10.83
C ARG A 111 -11.19 4.17 -11.80
N ALA A 112 -10.78 5.40 -12.09
CA ALA A 112 -9.62 5.64 -12.93
C ALA A 112 -8.76 6.76 -12.33
N ALA A 113 -7.45 6.74 -12.61
CA ALA A 113 -6.54 7.78 -12.16
C ALA A 113 -5.58 8.23 -13.27
N LEU A 114 -5.31 9.51 -13.29
CA LEU A 114 -4.16 10.08 -13.99
C LEU A 114 -2.88 9.72 -13.25
N PRO A 115 -1.73 9.62 -13.92
CA PRO A 115 -0.46 9.35 -13.26
C PRO A 115 -0.19 10.30 -12.10
N GLY A 116 0.05 9.75 -10.91
CA GLY A 116 0.35 10.51 -9.70
C GLY A 116 -0.86 11.09 -8.95
N LYS A 117 -2.09 10.89 -9.42
CA LYS A 117 -3.31 11.44 -8.81
C LYS A 117 -4.11 10.35 -8.07
N PRO A 118 -4.97 10.71 -7.12
CA PRO A 118 -5.95 9.80 -6.53
C PRO A 118 -6.92 9.23 -7.58
N PHE A 119 -7.58 8.12 -7.25
CA PHE A 119 -8.69 7.61 -8.06
C PHE A 119 -9.87 8.59 -8.08
N GLU A 120 -10.45 8.73 -9.26
CA GLU A 120 -11.79 9.30 -9.49
C GLU A 120 -12.76 8.16 -9.75
N GLU A 121 -13.94 8.21 -9.14
CA GLU A 121 -15.02 7.28 -9.47
C GLU A 121 -15.66 7.68 -10.80
N ILE A 122 -15.65 6.77 -11.77
CA ILE A 122 -16.20 6.98 -13.11
C ILE A 122 -17.66 6.59 -13.13
N GLY A 123 -18.02 5.56 -12.39
CA GLY A 123 -19.39 5.10 -12.26
C GLY A 123 -19.51 3.85 -11.43
N SER A 124 -20.77 3.51 -11.14
CA SER A 124 -21.14 2.26 -10.49
C SER A 124 -22.41 1.71 -11.14
N TYR A 125 -22.55 0.39 -11.20
CA TYR A 125 -23.70 -0.28 -11.76
C TYR A 125 -24.00 -1.60 -11.06
N GLN A 126 -25.30 -1.88 -10.82
CA GLN A 126 -25.76 -3.12 -10.21
C GLN A 126 -26.09 -4.16 -11.29
N MET A 127 -25.30 -5.23 -11.35
CA MET A 127 -25.42 -6.33 -12.30
C MET A 127 -26.15 -7.53 -11.65
N VAL A 128 -27.47 -7.46 -11.53
CA VAL A 128 -28.31 -8.50 -10.85
C VAL A 128 -28.23 -9.88 -11.51
N ASN A 129 -27.89 -9.95 -12.78
CA ASN A 129 -27.77 -11.21 -13.54
C ASN A 129 -26.34 -11.75 -13.62
N MET A 130 -25.37 -11.09 -12.97
CA MET A 130 -24.00 -11.56 -12.95
C MET A 130 -23.85 -12.69 -11.92
N PRO A 131 -23.44 -13.91 -12.31
CA PRO A 131 -23.26 -15.00 -11.37
C PRO A 131 -22.15 -14.70 -10.36
N ASP A 132 -22.13 -15.45 -9.25
CA ASP A 132 -21.07 -15.30 -8.25
C ASP A 132 -19.69 -15.65 -8.83
N ARG A 133 -19.64 -16.76 -9.59
CA ARG A 133 -18.44 -17.18 -10.32
C ARG A 133 -18.42 -16.59 -11.71
N VAL A 134 -17.40 -15.80 -12.01
CA VAL A 134 -17.25 -15.02 -13.25
C VAL A 134 -15.90 -15.22 -13.90
N LEU A 135 -15.80 -14.82 -15.17
CA LEU A 135 -14.55 -14.67 -15.90
C LEU A 135 -14.09 -13.21 -15.74
N ALA A 136 -12.94 -12.97 -15.14
CA ALA A 136 -12.40 -11.63 -14.95
C ALA A 136 -10.98 -11.53 -15.49
N GLY A 137 -10.70 -10.50 -16.28
CA GLY A 137 -9.40 -10.40 -16.94
C GLY A 137 -9.18 -9.15 -17.78
N LEU A 138 -8.07 -9.19 -18.49
CA LEU A 138 -7.60 -8.14 -19.38
C LEU A 138 -8.07 -8.41 -20.82
N PHE A 139 -8.51 -7.37 -21.51
CA PHE A 139 -8.95 -7.52 -22.88
C PHE A 139 -8.36 -6.46 -23.82
N ILE A 140 -8.39 -6.77 -25.11
CA ILE A 140 -8.09 -5.83 -26.20
C ILE A 140 -9.01 -6.11 -27.39
N CYS A 141 -9.54 -5.04 -27.99
CA CYS A 141 -10.35 -5.05 -29.20
C CYS A 141 -9.87 -3.94 -30.12
N SER A 142 -9.54 -4.27 -31.37
CA SER A 142 -9.04 -3.31 -32.35
C SER A 142 -10.12 -2.44 -32.99
N HIS A 143 -11.39 -2.78 -32.83
CA HIS A 143 -12.54 -2.21 -33.54
C HIS A 143 -12.54 -2.45 -35.07
N ASN A 144 -11.61 -3.32 -35.52
CA ASN A 144 -11.49 -3.79 -36.89
C ASN A 144 -10.88 -5.21 -36.89
N PRO A 145 -11.63 -6.26 -37.27
CA PRO A 145 -11.12 -7.65 -37.22
C PRO A 145 -9.90 -7.92 -38.08
N GLU A 146 -9.68 -7.12 -39.13
CA GLU A 146 -8.52 -7.23 -40.02
C GLU A 146 -7.25 -6.59 -39.46
N VAL A 147 -7.36 -5.82 -38.35
CA VAL A 147 -6.24 -5.11 -37.72
C VAL A 147 -5.94 -5.70 -36.35
N THR A 148 -4.65 -5.96 -36.11
CA THR A 148 -4.17 -6.35 -34.78
C THR A 148 -3.60 -5.14 -34.06
N GLU A 149 -4.18 -4.82 -32.89
CA GLU A 149 -3.69 -3.78 -32.00
C GLU A 149 -2.86 -4.37 -30.86
N GLN A 150 -2.08 -3.52 -30.20
CA GLN A 150 -1.27 -3.89 -29.06
C GLN A 150 -1.45 -2.89 -27.92
N SER A 151 -1.59 -3.41 -26.70
CA SER A 151 -1.52 -2.63 -25.48
C SER A 151 -0.62 -3.29 -24.44
N THR A 152 0.01 -2.46 -23.59
CA THR A 152 0.77 -2.94 -22.44
C THR A 152 -0.06 -2.73 -21.17
N ALA A 153 -0.20 -3.78 -20.37
CA ALA A 153 -0.72 -3.72 -19.02
C ALA A 153 0.41 -4.05 -18.03
N TRP A 154 0.53 -3.25 -16.97
CA TRP A 154 1.52 -3.51 -15.90
C TRP A 154 0.96 -3.21 -14.53
N ASN A 155 1.65 -3.65 -13.48
CA ASN A 155 1.15 -3.62 -12.10
C ASN A 155 -0.22 -4.31 -11.96
N VAL A 156 -0.46 -5.34 -12.75
CA VAL A 156 -1.72 -6.09 -12.76
C VAL A 156 -1.91 -6.78 -11.42
N ARG A 157 -3.01 -6.48 -10.74
CA ARG A 157 -3.37 -7.05 -9.45
C ARG A 157 -4.83 -7.45 -9.44
N ILE A 158 -5.08 -8.60 -8.84
CA ILE A 158 -6.39 -9.09 -8.44
C ILE A 158 -6.33 -9.25 -6.95
N ASP A 159 -7.06 -8.42 -6.21
CA ASP A 159 -7.13 -8.46 -4.77
C ASP A 159 -8.54 -8.84 -4.34
N LYS A 160 -8.65 -9.73 -3.35
CA LYS A 160 -9.91 -10.06 -2.72
C LYS A 160 -10.05 -9.28 -1.41
N PRO A 161 -10.98 -8.32 -1.30
CA PRO A 161 -11.23 -7.66 -0.05
C PRO A 161 -11.86 -8.62 0.96
N VAL A 162 -11.62 -8.38 2.24
CA VAL A 162 -12.38 -9.04 3.31
C VAL A 162 -13.62 -8.23 3.65
N GLY A 163 -14.64 -8.88 4.20
CA GLY A 163 -15.85 -8.20 4.66
C GLY A 163 -15.58 -7.22 5.81
N ASP A 164 -16.49 -6.28 6.03
CA ASP A 164 -16.35 -5.25 7.07
C ASP A 164 -16.31 -5.83 8.50
N ASP A 165 -16.93 -6.99 8.71
CA ASP A 165 -16.94 -7.73 9.97
C ASP A 165 -15.75 -8.69 10.14
N TYR A 166 -14.80 -8.71 9.20
CA TYR A 166 -13.65 -9.62 9.24
C TYR A 166 -12.81 -9.43 10.50
N ASN A 167 -12.46 -10.57 11.10
CA ASN A 167 -11.59 -10.65 12.26
C ASN A 167 -10.55 -11.76 12.05
N ALA A 168 -9.28 -11.38 11.96
CA ALA A 168 -8.19 -12.32 11.67
C ALA A 168 -8.04 -13.48 12.67
N GLN A 169 -8.49 -13.32 13.91
CA GLN A 169 -8.47 -14.37 14.92
C GLN A 169 -9.58 -15.40 14.70
N ARG A 170 -10.74 -14.95 14.20
CA ARG A 170 -11.91 -15.81 13.92
C ARG A 170 -11.81 -16.43 12.52
N ASP A 171 -11.46 -15.64 11.52
CA ASP A 171 -11.63 -15.94 10.09
C ASP A 171 -10.33 -16.41 9.42
N GLY A 172 -9.23 -16.41 10.16
CA GLY A 172 -7.91 -16.75 9.65
C GLY A 172 -7.18 -15.54 9.03
N ALA A 173 -5.96 -15.76 8.61
CA ALA A 173 -5.16 -14.69 8.00
C ALA A 173 -5.41 -14.59 6.50
N VAL A 174 -5.46 -13.38 5.97
CA VAL A 174 -5.45 -13.13 4.52
C VAL A 174 -4.06 -13.36 3.92
N GLY A 175 -4.00 -13.48 2.61
CA GLY A 175 -2.74 -13.52 1.87
C GLY A 175 -2.00 -12.18 1.95
N CYS A 176 -0.67 -12.25 2.00
CA CYS A 176 0.21 -11.11 1.93
C CYS A 176 1.19 -11.26 0.76
N ARG A 177 1.51 -10.15 0.11
CA ARG A 177 2.55 -10.05 -0.91
C ARG A 177 3.62 -9.08 -0.44
N LEU A 178 4.87 -9.55 -0.36
CA LEU A 178 6.03 -8.70 -0.17
C LEU A 178 6.42 -8.14 -1.53
N GLU A 179 6.42 -6.83 -1.64
CA GLU A 179 6.66 -6.15 -2.91
C GLU A 179 7.79 -5.13 -2.81
N THR A 180 8.43 -4.88 -3.92
CA THR A 180 9.28 -3.71 -4.13
C THR A 180 8.73 -2.87 -5.27
N MET A 181 9.01 -1.58 -5.24
CA MET A 181 8.61 -0.66 -6.29
C MET A 181 9.68 0.41 -6.51
N ASN A 182 10.01 0.66 -7.77
CA ASN A 182 10.76 1.86 -8.14
C ASN A 182 9.82 3.08 -8.07
N VAL A 183 10.15 4.05 -7.22
CA VAL A 183 9.27 5.21 -6.96
C VAL A 183 9.18 6.20 -8.13
N PHE A 184 10.07 6.11 -9.13
CA PHE A 184 10.11 7.02 -10.26
C PHE A 184 9.39 6.50 -11.51
N ASP A 185 9.46 5.19 -11.78
CA ASP A 185 8.78 4.56 -12.92
C ASP A 185 7.51 3.77 -12.51
N GLY A 186 7.26 3.65 -11.19
CA GLY A 186 6.07 3.02 -10.63
C GLY A 186 5.98 1.51 -10.82
N LYS A 187 7.05 0.84 -11.32
CA LYS A 187 7.02 -0.62 -11.53
C LYS A 187 7.12 -1.36 -10.22
N ARG A 188 6.15 -2.22 -9.97
CA ARG A 188 6.03 -3.07 -8.80
C ARG A 188 6.47 -4.50 -9.13
N MET A 189 7.14 -5.14 -8.17
CA MET A 189 7.56 -6.53 -8.25
C MET A 189 7.16 -7.28 -6.98
N VAL A 190 6.44 -8.38 -7.12
CA VAL A 190 6.19 -9.32 -6.02
C VAL A 190 7.45 -10.14 -5.80
N ILE A 191 8.02 -10.04 -4.59
CA ILE A 191 9.22 -10.77 -4.18
C ILE A 191 8.84 -12.12 -3.58
N TRP A 192 7.77 -12.12 -2.80
CA TRP A 192 7.27 -13.31 -2.11
C TRP A 192 5.81 -13.13 -1.73
N GLU A 193 5.06 -14.22 -1.73
CA GLU A 193 3.67 -14.23 -1.28
C GLU A 193 3.38 -15.45 -0.43
N LYS A 194 2.49 -15.30 0.53
CA LYS A 194 2.07 -16.37 1.44
C LYS A 194 0.71 -16.06 2.06
N GLN A 195 -0.06 -17.12 2.31
CA GLN A 195 -1.19 -17.06 3.23
C GLN A 195 -0.66 -16.90 4.65
N GLY A 196 -1.12 -15.88 5.35
CA GLY A 196 -0.65 -15.53 6.69
C GLY A 196 -0.10 -14.11 6.76
N ARG A 197 0.04 -13.61 8.00
CA ARG A 197 0.47 -12.23 8.22
C ARG A 197 1.98 -12.14 8.27
N PHE A 198 2.54 -11.32 7.42
CA PHE A 198 3.88 -10.75 7.53
C PHE A 198 3.82 -9.27 7.16
N GLU A 199 4.78 -8.47 7.65
CA GLU A 199 4.63 -7.02 7.61
C GLU A 199 5.96 -6.28 7.76
N ALA A 200 5.95 -4.97 7.45
CA ALA A 200 6.98 -4.01 7.78
C ALA A 200 8.38 -4.34 7.21
N PRO A 201 8.56 -4.37 5.87
CA PRO A 201 9.85 -4.69 5.28
C PRO A 201 10.85 -3.54 5.37
N ASN A 202 12.08 -3.85 5.81
CA ASN A 202 13.25 -2.97 5.69
C ASN A 202 14.19 -3.48 4.60
N TRP A 203 14.83 -2.59 3.86
CA TRP A 203 15.99 -2.94 3.04
C TRP A 203 17.23 -3.18 3.89
N MET A 204 17.96 -4.25 3.59
CA MET A 204 19.28 -4.47 4.17
C MET A 204 20.30 -3.48 3.55
N PRO A 205 21.36 -3.08 4.30
CA PRO A 205 22.32 -2.08 3.83
C PRO A 205 23.06 -2.43 2.54
N ASP A 206 23.15 -3.71 2.19
CA ASP A 206 23.77 -4.18 0.94
C ASP A 206 22.83 -4.08 -0.27
N GLY A 207 21.57 -3.72 -0.06
CA GLY A 207 20.56 -3.62 -1.12
C GLY A 207 20.12 -4.96 -1.72
N LYS A 208 20.52 -6.10 -1.14
CA LYS A 208 20.29 -7.43 -1.72
C LYS A 208 19.22 -8.24 -1.02
N GLN A 209 18.85 -7.86 0.18
CA GLN A 209 17.87 -8.57 1.00
C GLN A 209 16.88 -7.58 1.63
N LEU A 210 15.69 -8.09 1.97
CA LEU A 210 14.70 -7.45 2.82
C LEU A 210 14.65 -8.15 4.16
N LEU A 211 14.41 -7.39 5.24
CA LEU A 211 14.12 -7.87 6.58
C LEU A 211 12.64 -7.57 6.85
N PHE A 212 11.87 -8.50 7.40
CA PHE A 212 10.46 -8.29 7.71
C PHE A 212 10.02 -9.10 8.93
N ASN A 213 8.88 -8.74 9.52
CA ASN A 213 8.26 -9.45 10.65
C ASN A 213 7.25 -10.49 10.15
N MET A 214 7.25 -11.67 10.78
CA MET A 214 6.24 -12.71 10.61
C MET A 214 6.13 -13.53 11.90
N ASP A 215 4.92 -13.69 12.44
CA ASP A 215 4.62 -14.49 13.63
C ASP A 215 5.49 -14.15 14.86
N GLY A 216 5.76 -12.85 15.07
CA GLY A 216 6.59 -12.37 16.18
C GLY A 216 8.10 -12.58 16.01
N LEU A 217 8.52 -13.05 14.85
CA LEU A 217 9.94 -13.29 14.51
C LEU A 217 10.33 -12.42 13.31
N LEU A 218 11.63 -12.24 13.13
CA LEU A 218 12.18 -11.51 12.00
C LEU A 218 12.80 -12.47 10.98
N TYR A 219 12.60 -12.17 9.71
CA TYR A 219 13.08 -12.97 8.59
C TYR A 219 13.80 -12.11 7.56
N LYS A 220 14.75 -12.69 6.86
CA LYS A 220 15.44 -12.10 5.72
C LYS A 220 15.12 -12.88 4.46
N ILE A 221 14.93 -12.17 3.35
CA ILE A 221 14.69 -12.76 2.03
C ILE A 221 15.51 -11.99 0.97
N PRO A 222 16.09 -12.66 -0.03
CA PRO A 222 16.70 -11.98 -1.16
C PRO A 222 15.67 -11.15 -1.96
N VAL A 223 16.03 -9.98 -2.47
CA VAL A 223 15.16 -9.19 -3.35
C VAL A 223 14.86 -9.86 -4.68
N SER A 224 15.60 -10.91 -5.03
CA SER A 224 15.31 -11.80 -6.16
C SER A 224 14.27 -12.88 -5.86
N GLY A 225 13.71 -12.90 -4.65
CA GLY A 225 12.81 -13.95 -4.19
C GLY A 225 13.56 -15.15 -3.58
N GLY A 226 12.80 -16.17 -3.20
CA GLY A 226 13.28 -17.39 -2.55
C GLY A 226 12.63 -17.61 -1.18
N GLU A 227 13.20 -18.51 -0.37
CA GLU A 227 12.66 -18.81 0.95
C GLU A 227 13.21 -17.86 2.03
N PRO A 228 12.34 -17.32 2.90
CA PRO A 228 12.76 -16.49 4.02
C PRO A 228 13.60 -17.26 5.05
N VAL A 229 14.66 -16.64 5.54
CA VAL A 229 15.53 -17.19 6.57
C VAL A 229 15.36 -16.39 7.87
N GLN A 230 15.05 -17.08 8.96
CA GLN A 230 14.85 -16.44 10.27
C GLN A 230 16.14 -15.78 10.76
N LEU A 231 16.02 -14.53 11.24
CA LEU A 231 17.06 -13.84 12.00
C LEU A 231 16.96 -14.25 13.49
N ASN A 232 18.07 -14.69 14.08
CA ASN A 232 18.08 -15.01 15.50
C ASN A 232 18.03 -13.75 16.37
N THR A 233 16.96 -13.62 17.16
CA THR A 233 16.76 -12.55 18.15
C THR A 233 16.77 -13.10 19.60
N GLY A 234 17.48 -14.18 19.85
CA GLY A 234 17.66 -14.78 21.18
C GLY A 234 16.33 -15.13 21.85
N THR A 235 16.15 -14.64 23.07
CA THR A 235 14.95 -14.83 23.89
C THR A 235 13.81 -13.88 23.52
N VAL A 236 14.05 -12.80 22.73
CA VAL A 236 13.05 -11.80 22.32
C VAL A 236 12.34 -12.30 21.04
N ARG A 237 11.13 -12.86 21.20
CA ARG A 237 10.41 -13.63 20.15
C ARG A 237 8.97 -13.20 19.95
N ARG A 238 8.58 -12.05 20.48
CA ARG A 238 7.22 -11.50 20.35
C ARG A 238 7.28 -10.11 19.73
N ASN A 239 8.10 -10.01 18.65
CA ASN A 239 8.33 -8.76 17.96
C ASN A 239 7.03 -8.34 17.23
N ASN A 240 6.74 -7.06 17.31
CA ASN A 240 5.73 -6.45 16.46
C ASN A 240 6.37 -5.93 15.15
N ASN A 241 5.65 -5.12 14.41
CA ASN A 241 6.11 -4.57 13.13
C ASN A 241 7.13 -3.41 13.26
N ASP A 242 7.39 -2.90 14.47
CA ASP A 242 8.29 -1.75 14.66
C ASP A 242 9.73 -2.22 14.84
N HIS A 243 10.47 -2.22 13.78
CA HIS A 243 11.89 -2.59 13.77
C HIS A 243 12.64 -1.84 12.68
N GLY A 244 13.95 -1.68 12.84
CA GLY A 244 14.74 -1.04 11.80
C GLY A 244 16.22 -1.01 12.06
N ILE A 245 16.95 -0.87 10.97
CA ILE A 245 18.41 -1.00 10.89
C ILE A 245 19.06 0.36 11.15
N SER A 246 20.12 0.38 11.95
CA SER A 246 20.91 1.58 12.22
C SER A 246 21.59 2.11 10.94
N PHE A 247 21.83 3.43 10.85
CA PHE A 247 22.42 4.08 9.68
C PHE A 247 23.75 3.47 9.26
N ASN A 248 24.56 2.96 10.22
CA ASN A 248 25.83 2.30 9.92
C ASN A 248 25.70 0.81 9.58
N GLY A 249 24.48 0.26 9.52
CA GLY A 249 24.19 -1.12 9.17
C GLY A 249 24.68 -2.18 10.16
N LYS A 250 24.97 -1.81 11.43
CA LYS A 250 25.54 -2.77 12.41
C LYS A 250 24.56 -3.27 13.43
N LEU A 251 23.52 -2.50 13.72
CA LEU A 251 22.54 -2.76 14.76
C LEU A 251 21.12 -2.79 14.17
N LEU A 252 20.25 -3.49 14.88
CA LEU A 252 18.82 -3.56 14.62
C LEU A 252 18.10 -3.20 15.92
N ALA A 253 17.18 -2.25 15.87
CA ALA A 253 16.22 -2.01 16.94
C ALA A 253 14.95 -2.78 16.65
N ILE A 254 14.30 -3.29 17.69
CA ILE A 254 13.07 -4.07 17.62
C ILE A 254 12.15 -3.67 18.78
N SER A 255 10.86 -3.63 18.51
CA SER A 255 9.82 -3.56 19.54
C SER A 255 9.26 -4.95 19.79
N SER A 256 9.19 -5.36 21.03
CA SER A 256 8.68 -6.68 21.38
C SER A 256 7.81 -6.63 22.63
N SER A 257 6.72 -7.40 22.61
CA SER A 257 5.83 -7.49 23.77
C SER A 257 6.54 -8.07 24.97
N LYS A 258 6.39 -7.38 26.10
CA LYS A 258 6.92 -7.78 27.39
C LYS A 258 5.79 -8.40 28.22
N ASP A 259 5.99 -9.66 28.63
CA ASP A 259 5.09 -10.37 29.55
C ASP A 259 5.73 -10.39 30.92
N ASP A 260 5.74 -9.26 31.61
CA ASP A 260 6.04 -9.28 33.03
C ASP A 260 4.87 -8.65 33.83
N ALA A 261 4.85 -8.93 35.12
CA ALA A 261 3.85 -8.42 36.05
C ALA A 261 3.84 -6.87 36.14
N ALA A 262 4.79 -6.20 35.50
CA ALA A 262 4.98 -4.76 35.56
C ALA A 262 4.37 -3.99 34.37
N GLY A 263 3.91 -4.66 33.28
CA GLY A 263 3.32 -3.91 32.17
C GLY A 263 2.83 -4.74 30.98
N ARG A 264 1.71 -4.30 30.41
CA ARG A 264 1.25 -4.75 29.09
C ARG A 264 1.78 -3.78 28.03
N GLY A 265 2.38 -4.28 26.95
CA GLY A 265 2.82 -3.49 25.81
C GLY A 265 4.24 -3.83 25.36
N SER A 266 4.69 -3.17 24.31
CA SER A 266 6.02 -3.36 23.76
C SER A 266 7.08 -2.59 24.50
N ALA A 267 8.30 -3.13 24.51
CA ALA A 267 9.53 -2.44 24.91
C ALA A 267 10.50 -2.44 23.72
N VAL A 268 11.37 -1.46 23.67
CA VAL A 268 12.41 -1.34 22.64
C VAL A 268 13.68 -2.10 23.08
N TYR A 269 14.20 -2.90 22.17
CA TYR A 269 15.46 -3.63 22.32
C TYR A 269 16.41 -3.31 21.16
N VAL A 270 17.69 -3.54 21.37
CA VAL A 270 18.72 -3.42 20.32
C VAL A 270 19.55 -4.69 20.26
N VAL A 271 19.77 -5.19 19.06
CA VAL A 271 20.58 -6.38 18.76
C VAL A 271 21.56 -6.10 17.61
N LYS A 272 22.62 -6.89 17.47
CA LYS A 272 23.48 -6.84 16.29
C LYS A 272 22.69 -7.25 15.04
N LEU A 273 22.91 -6.60 13.90
CA LEU A 273 22.18 -6.92 12.65
C LEU A 273 22.37 -8.37 12.17
N LYS A 274 23.48 -9.03 12.58
CA LYS A 274 23.71 -10.46 12.33
C LYS A 274 22.93 -11.40 13.28
N GLY A 275 22.23 -10.85 14.25
CA GLY A 275 21.50 -11.59 15.29
C GLY A 275 22.29 -11.76 16.58
N GLY A 276 21.64 -12.36 17.56
CA GLY A 276 22.14 -12.63 18.92
C GLY A 276 21.11 -12.29 19.99
N GLU A 277 21.52 -12.17 21.25
CA GLU A 277 20.65 -11.77 22.35
C GLU A 277 20.47 -10.25 22.36
N PRO A 278 19.22 -9.72 22.31
CA PRO A 278 18.95 -8.29 22.36
C PRO A 278 19.15 -7.69 23.74
N SER A 279 19.58 -6.43 23.78
CA SER A 279 19.66 -5.62 25.00
C SER A 279 18.44 -4.73 25.13
N LEU A 280 17.81 -4.68 26.31
CA LEU A 280 16.66 -3.82 26.61
C LEU A 280 17.11 -2.36 26.65
N VAL A 281 16.35 -1.49 25.95
CA VAL A 281 16.56 -0.02 25.93
C VAL A 281 15.53 0.70 26.76
N THR A 282 14.23 0.33 26.64
CA THR A 282 13.14 0.97 27.36
C THR A 282 12.52 0.02 28.38
N PRO A 283 12.83 0.15 29.67
CA PRO A 283 12.24 -0.71 30.70
C PRO A 283 10.76 -0.41 30.94
N GLN A 284 10.32 0.84 30.73
CA GLN A 284 8.91 1.25 30.84
C GLN A 284 8.13 0.94 29.56
N THR A 285 6.92 0.42 29.69
CA THR A 285 6.01 0.06 28.60
C THR A 285 4.70 0.85 28.69
N PRO A 286 3.98 1.09 27.55
CA PRO A 286 4.38 0.73 26.20
C PRO A 286 5.44 1.68 25.63
N SER A 287 6.30 1.14 24.78
CA SER A 287 7.27 1.88 23.96
C SER A 287 7.38 1.18 22.59
N TYR A 288 7.20 1.92 21.50
CA TYR A 288 7.24 1.44 20.13
C TYR A 288 8.31 2.18 19.35
N TRP A 289 9.30 1.44 18.84
CA TRP A 289 10.42 2.01 18.10
C TRP A 289 9.97 2.51 16.72
N HIS A 290 10.55 3.65 16.27
CA HIS A 290 10.32 4.17 14.93
C HIS A 290 11.58 4.64 14.20
N GLY A 291 12.64 5.01 14.90
CA GLY A 291 13.81 5.51 14.19
C GLY A 291 15.14 5.43 14.97
N TRP A 292 16.20 5.47 14.20
CA TRP A 292 17.57 5.64 14.67
C TRP A 292 18.02 7.08 14.52
N HIS A 293 18.75 7.60 15.49
CA HIS A 293 19.53 8.80 15.28
C HIS A 293 20.77 8.47 14.40
N PRO A 294 21.17 9.36 13.44
CA PRO A 294 22.32 9.09 12.56
C PRO A 294 23.65 8.84 13.29
N ASN A 295 23.78 9.27 14.57
CA ASN A 295 24.95 8.94 15.40
C ASN A 295 25.04 7.45 15.79
N ASN A 296 23.98 6.66 15.55
CA ASN A 296 23.83 5.23 15.90
C ASN A 296 23.96 4.91 17.40
N LYS A 297 23.77 5.91 18.27
CA LYS A 297 23.85 5.78 19.73
C LYS A 297 22.52 6.05 20.44
N GLU A 298 21.52 6.55 19.71
CA GLU A 298 20.21 6.88 20.22
C GLU A 298 19.12 6.35 19.30
N VAL A 299 17.98 6.05 19.88
CA VAL A 299 16.75 5.66 19.21
C VAL A 299 15.64 6.64 19.56
N ILE A 300 14.66 6.75 18.65
CA ILE A 300 13.43 7.50 18.81
C ILE A 300 12.25 6.53 18.75
N TYR A 301 11.24 6.77 19.58
CA TYR A 301 10.11 5.90 19.74
C TYR A 301 8.89 6.67 20.27
N VAL A 302 7.70 6.10 20.12
CA VAL A 302 6.50 6.61 20.79
C VAL A 302 6.21 5.81 22.05
N ALA A 303 5.74 6.49 23.08
CA ALA A 303 5.47 5.86 24.36
C ALA A 303 4.38 6.58 25.15
N GLN A 304 3.71 5.83 26.03
CA GLN A 304 2.83 6.39 27.05
C GLN A 304 3.56 6.43 28.40
N ARG A 305 3.47 7.57 29.10
CA ARG A 305 4.15 7.77 30.40
C ARG A 305 3.21 8.43 31.40
N ASP A 306 3.55 8.31 32.66
CA ASP A 306 2.87 8.97 33.80
C ASP A 306 1.38 8.65 33.92
N GLY A 307 0.97 7.43 33.49
CA GLY A 307 -0.42 6.97 33.50
C GLY A 307 -1.33 7.62 32.45
N LYS A 308 -0.80 8.52 31.64
CA LYS A 308 -1.53 9.12 30.51
C LYS A 308 -1.69 8.11 29.38
N ARG A 309 -2.86 8.12 28.70
CA ARG A 309 -3.14 7.28 27.53
C ARG A 309 -2.81 7.99 26.20
N VAL A 310 -1.85 8.89 26.23
CA VAL A 310 -1.41 9.67 25.08
C VAL A 310 0.00 9.26 24.70
N TYR A 311 0.21 8.97 23.43
CA TYR A 311 1.54 8.70 22.90
C TYR A 311 2.28 10.01 22.68
N ASN A 312 3.51 10.04 23.16
CA ASN A 312 4.46 11.11 22.91
C ASN A 312 5.74 10.53 22.31
N ILE A 313 6.48 11.38 21.60
CA ILE A 313 7.75 11.03 21.01
C ILE A 313 8.85 11.19 22.06
N TYR A 314 9.63 10.15 22.25
CA TYR A 314 10.77 10.11 23.17
C TYR A 314 12.05 9.70 22.45
N ARG A 315 13.18 10.16 22.92
CA ARG A 315 14.49 9.62 22.55
C ARG A 315 15.20 9.04 23.76
N ASN A 316 16.04 8.02 23.53
CA ASN A 316 16.89 7.43 24.54
C ASN A 316 18.19 6.90 23.95
N SER A 317 19.22 6.82 24.78
CA SER A 317 20.44 6.11 24.44
C SER A 317 20.17 4.61 24.25
N ILE A 318 20.83 3.95 23.28
CA ILE A 318 20.76 2.49 23.12
C ILE A 318 21.28 1.69 24.33
N LYS A 319 21.97 2.35 25.27
CA LYS A 319 22.40 1.78 26.55
C LYS A 319 21.33 1.89 27.63
N GLY A 320 20.16 2.47 27.30
CA GLY A 320 19.16 2.83 28.29
C GLY A 320 19.52 4.11 29.05
N GLY A 321 18.82 4.35 30.15
CA GLY A 321 19.01 5.52 31.00
C GLY A 321 17.79 6.44 31.00
N LYS A 322 17.99 7.74 31.28
CA LYS A 322 16.90 8.71 31.30
C LYS A 322 16.45 9.06 29.89
N GLU A 323 15.20 8.75 29.58
CA GLU A 323 14.57 9.16 28.32
C GLU A 323 14.27 10.66 28.30
N VAL A 324 14.21 11.24 27.11
CA VAL A 324 13.89 12.66 26.86
C VAL A 324 12.61 12.73 26.04
N ALA A 325 11.57 13.37 26.58
CA ALA A 325 10.36 13.68 25.83
C ALA A 325 10.65 14.81 24.83
N LEU A 326 10.25 14.61 23.58
CA LEU A 326 10.35 15.60 22.50
C LEU A 326 9.01 16.24 22.17
N THR A 327 7.90 15.62 22.61
CA THR A 327 6.55 16.16 22.47
C THR A 327 5.82 16.10 23.80
N ASP A 328 4.82 16.98 23.95
CA ASP A 328 3.80 16.93 24.99
C ASP A 328 2.45 17.14 24.29
N ILE A 329 1.79 16.02 23.97
CA ILE A 329 0.58 16.00 23.17
C ILE A 329 -0.63 15.93 24.10
N PRO A 330 -1.67 16.77 23.89
CA PRO A 330 -2.87 16.75 24.70
C PRO A 330 -3.70 15.48 24.47
N GLU A 331 -4.56 15.17 25.44
CA GLU A 331 -5.49 14.05 25.35
C GLU A 331 -6.43 14.21 24.13
N GLY A 332 -6.67 13.12 23.39
CA GLY A 332 -7.48 13.12 22.16
C GLY A 332 -6.69 13.39 20.87
N GLU A 333 -5.43 13.79 20.99
CA GLU A 333 -4.49 13.84 19.86
C GLU A 333 -3.58 12.60 19.86
N HIS A 334 -2.88 12.40 18.74
CA HIS A 334 -1.99 11.26 18.54
C HIS A 334 -0.75 11.67 17.74
N VAL A 335 0.40 11.08 18.06
CA VAL A 335 1.63 11.13 17.26
C VAL A 335 2.21 9.76 17.12
N ASP A 336 2.81 9.48 15.95
CA ASP A 336 3.40 8.19 15.62
C ASP A 336 4.45 8.30 14.50
N GLY A 337 5.07 7.17 14.11
CA GLY A 337 5.89 7.04 12.92
C GLY A 337 7.10 7.99 12.87
N CYS A 338 7.72 8.28 14.02
CA CYS A 338 8.80 9.28 14.09
C CYS A 338 10.14 8.75 13.55
N GLU A 339 10.73 9.46 12.61
CA GLU A 339 11.98 9.10 11.95
C GLU A 339 12.92 10.30 11.79
N TYR A 340 14.23 10.12 12.06
CA TYR A 340 15.22 11.17 11.84
C TYR A 340 15.55 11.33 10.35
N SER A 341 15.76 12.59 9.93
CA SER A 341 16.44 12.86 8.65
C SER A 341 17.87 12.27 8.67
N PRO A 342 18.42 11.87 7.49
CA PRO A 342 19.76 11.29 7.42
C PRO A 342 20.86 12.21 7.95
N ASP A 343 20.68 13.54 7.91
CA ASP A 343 21.61 14.55 8.46
C ASP A 343 21.36 14.83 9.97
N GLY A 344 20.31 14.24 10.56
CA GLY A 344 19.97 14.38 11.97
C GLY A 344 19.39 15.72 12.40
N LYS A 345 19.05 16.60 11.46
CA LYS A 345 18.53 17.94 11.80
C LYS A 345 17.05 17.92 12.13
N TYR A 346 16.28 17.06 11.47
CA TYR A 346 14.84 16.98 11.60
C TYR A 346 14.37 15.60 12.06
N ILE A 347 13.19 15.59 12.65
CA ILE A 347 12.38 14.41 12.94
C ILE A 347 11.09 14.59 12.16
N TYR A 348 10.78 13.62 11.29
CA TYR A 348 9.52 13.53 10.58
C TYR A 348 8.61 12.59 11.36
N TYR A 349 7.32 12.89 11.42
CA TYR A 349 6.34 12.08 12.16
C TYR A 349 4.93 12.34 11.62
N ASN A 350 3.98 11.54 12.01
CA ASN A 350 2.57 11.84 11.79
C ASN A 350 1.90 12.27 13.10
N GLY A 351 0.95 13.21 13.00
CA GLY A 351 0.24 13.76 14.13
C GLY A 351 -1.11 14.35 13.78
N SER A 352 -2.04 14.30 14.74
CA SER A 352 -3.42 14.78 14.57
C SER A 352 -3.67 16.18 15.16
N HIS A 353 -2.63 17.02 15.29
CA HIS A 353 -2.66 18.34 15.95
C HIS A 353 -3.66 19.32 15.35
N THR A 354 -3.97 19.21 14.05
CA THR A 354 -4.90 20.10 13.34
C THR A 354 -6.27 19.45 13.07
N GLY A 355 -6.60 18.40 13.82
CA GLY A 355 -7.90 17.71 13.73
C GLY A 355 -7.93 16.53 12.75
N ASN A 356 -6.89 16.34 11.92
CA ASN A 356 -6.72 15.20 11.04
C ASN A 356 -5.30 14.64 11.17
N MET A 357 -5.11 13.35 10.84
CA MET A 357 -3.78 12.74 10.84
C MET A 357 -3.00 13.21 9.61
N GLN A 358 -1.93 13.99 9.84
CA GLN A 358 -1.11 14.59 8.81
C GLN A 358 0.38 14.36 9.07
N LEU A 359 1.21 14.55 8.05
CA LEU A 359 2.66 14.51 8.22
C LEU A 359 3.19 15.85 8.74
N TRP A 360 4.16 15.74 9.62
CA TRP A 360 4.83 16.86 10.29
C TRP A 360 6.33 16.65 10.29
N ARG A 361 7.07 17.72 10.43
CA ARG A 361 8.48 17.69 10.85
C ARG A 361 8.73 18.64 12.01
N MET A 362 9.77 18.36 12.78
CA MET A 362 10.28 19.22 13.84
C MET A 362 11.80 19.16 13.86
N LYS A 363 12.47 20.12 14.49
CA LYS A 363 13.90 20.00 14.78
C LYS A 363 14.18 18.81 15.68
N SER A 364 15.42 18.30 15.64
CA SER A 364 15.82 17.11 16.42
C SER A 364 15.75 17.29 17.94
N ASP A 365 15.60 18.54 18.42
CA ASP A 365 15.35 18.86 19.83
C ASP A 365 13.87 18.95 20.22
N GLY A 366 12.93 18.74 19.27
CA GLY A 366 11.48 18.78 19.46
C GLY A 366 10.85 20.15 19.20
N THR A 367 11.64 21.16 18.81
CA THR A 367 11.16 22.53 18.51
C THR A 367 10.77 22.69 17.02
N ASP A 368 10.20 23.84 16.67
CA ASP A 368 9.89 24.27 15.29
C ASP A 368 9.08 23.24 14.51
N ARG A 369 7.89 22.90 15.02
CA ARG A 369 6.96 21.96 14.40
C ARG A 369 6.29 22.58 13.19
N GLU A 370 6.33 21.86 12.07
CA GLU A 370 5.78 22.28 10.78
C GLU A 370 4.94 21.16 10.17
N GLN A 371 3.72 21.46 9.74
CA GLN A 371 2.85 20.55 9.01
C GLN A 371 3.27 20.46 7.54
N LEU A 372 3.30 19.26 6.97
CA LEU A 372 3.74 19.01 5.59
C LEU A 372 2.62 18.60 4.65
N THR A 373 1.52 18.02 5.16
CA THR A 373 0.36 17.59 4.36
C THR A 373 -0.92 18.21 4.89
N PHE A 374 -1.90 18.48 4.00
CA PHE A 374 -3.08 19.29 4.32
C PHE A 374 -4.37 18.74 3.69
N ASP A 375 -4.37 17.49 3.23
CA ASP A 375 -5.52 16.88 2.58
C ASP A 375 -6.46 16.15 3.57
N ASP A 376 -7.58 15.61 3.07
CA ASP A 376 -8.58 14.93 3.88
C ASP A 376 -8.19 13.47 4.24
N CYS A 377 -7.15 12.92 3.61
CA CYS A 377 -6.65 11.58 3.91
C CYS A 377 -5.99 11.54 5.29
N LYS A 378 -5.88 10.33 5.85
CA LYS A 378 -5.11 10.09 7.08
C LYS A 378 -3.72 9.63 6.67
N ASN A 379 -2.74 10.53 6.79
CA ASN A 379 -1.36 10.34 6.35
C ASN A 379 -0.50 9.81 7.49
N TRP A 380 0.12 8.60 7.31
CA TRP A 380 0.84 7.87 8.33
C TRP A 380 2.24 7.46 7.88
N PHE A 381 3.17 7.30 8.84
CA PHE A 381 4.49 6.70 8.69
C PHE A 381 5.35 7.35 7.59
N PRO A 382 5.81 8.60 7.79
CA PRO A 382 6.70 9.26 6.85
C PRO A 382 8.10 8.64 6.90
N HIS A 383 8.54 8.06 5.78
CA HIS A 383 9.87 7.46 5.63
C HIS A 383 10.74 8.29 4.71
N ILE A 384 11.84 8.81 5.25
CA ILE A 384 12.77 9.65 4.51
C ILE A 384 13.72 8.80 3.69
N SER A 385 13.91 9.14 2.41
CA SER A 385 14.90 8.47 1.57
C SER A 385 16.33 8.66 2.12
N PRO A 386 17.24 7.68 1.93
CA PRO A 386 18.63 7.78 2.38
C PRO A 386 19.38 9.03 1.88
N ASP A 387 19.02 9.56 0.69
CA ASP A 387 19.59 10.79 0.15
C ASP A 387 18.95 12.09 0.72
N GLY A 388 17.94 11.94 1.60
CA GLY A 388 17.26 13.03 2.28
C GLY A 388 16.31 13.87 1.42
N LYS A 389 15.97 13.41 0.20
CA LYS A 389 15.20 14.24 -0.76
C LYS A 389 13.70 13.93 -0.78
N TRP A 390 13.30 12.74 -0.41
CA TRP A 390 11.94 12.24 -0.59
C TRP A 390 11.35 11.69 0.70
N ILE A 391 10.03 11.82 0.84
CA ILE A 391 9.21 11.15 1.86
C ILE A 391 8.28 10.19 1.15
N ALA A 392 8.35 8.89 1.47
CA ALA A 392 7.32 7.91 1.13
C ALA A 392 6.45 7.66 2.36
N TYR A 393 5.14 7.54 2.16
CA TYR A 393 4.19 7.35 3.24
C TYR A 393 2.90 6.67 2.79
N ILE A 394 2.11 6.17 3.74
CA ILE A 394 0.80 5.59 3.48
C ILE A 394 -0.31 6.61 3.77
N ALA A 395 -1.30 6.67 2.89
CA ALA A 395 -2.49 7.49 3.06
C ALA A 395 -3.74 6.63 3.04
N PHE A 396 -4.52 6.72 4.11
CA PHE A 396 -5.83 6.09 4.24
C PHE A 396 -6.91 7.03 3.73
N PRO A 397 -8.04 6.50 3.23
CA PRO A 397 -9.15 7.31 2.76
C PRO A 397 -9.77 8.16 3.88
N PRO A 398 -10.52 9.23 3.52
CA PRO A 398 -11.08 10.20 4.49
C PRO A 398 -12.05 9.63 5.51
N ASP A 399 -12.73 8.54 5.21
CA ASP A 399 -13.71 7.86 6.07
C ASP A 399 -13.10 7.06 7.23
N ILE A 400 -11.78 6.85 7.22
CA ILE A 400 -11.08 6.21 8.35
C ILE A 400 -11.01 7.18 9.55
N GLU A 401 -11.23 6.63 10.74
CA GLU A 401 -11.12 7.39 12.00
C GLU A 401 -9.71 8.01 12.13
N LYS A 402 -9.64 9.28 12.58
CA LYS A 402 -8.44 10.14 12.47
C LYS A 402 -7.18 9.57 13.14
N ASN A 403 -7.33 8.84 14.25
CA ASN A 403 -6.22 8.27 15.01
C ASN A 403 -6.05 6.75 14.76
N SER A 404 -6.63 6.22 13.68
CA SER A 404 -6.61 4.81 13.35
C SER A 404 -5.86 4.56 12.03
N HIS A 405 -5.14 3.44 11.98
CA HIS A 405 -4.46 2.93 10.79
C HIS A 405 -4.73 1.43 10.63
N PRO A 406 -5.99 1.04 10.33
CA PRO A 406 -6.40 -0.37 10.31
C PRO A 406 -5.75 -1.16 9.18
N SER A 407 -5.67 -2.49 9.35
CA SER A 407 -5.33 -3.40 8.27
C SER A 407 -6.49 -3.55 7.27
N TYR A 408 -6.19 -4.04 6.07
CA TYR A 408 -7.17 -4.47 5.07
C TYR A 408 -8.12 -3.35 4.61
N LYS A 409 -7.52 -2.23 4.19
CA LYS A 409 -8.21 -1.08 3.61
C LYS A 409 -7.64 -0.74 2.22
N ARG A 410 -8.43 0.01 1.46
CA ARG A 410 -7.96 0.61 0.21
C ARG A 410 -7.11 1.82 0.56
N VAL A 411 -5.80 1.70 0.39
CA VAL A 411 -4.83 2.73 0.75
C VAL A 411 -3.99 3.13 -0.47
N THR A 412 -3.32 4.26 -0.36
CA THR A 412 -2.33 4.69 -1.35
C THR A 412 -0.96 4.84 -0.71
N LEU A 413 0.09 4.48 -1.44
CA LEU A 413 1.42 4.96 -1.14
C LEU A 413 1.65 6.25 -1.91
N ARG A 414 2.20 7.23 -1.22
CA ARG A 414 2.46 8.56 -1.75
C ARG A 414 3.92 8.94 -1.59
N LEU A 415 4.37 9.81 -2.48
CA LEU A 415 5.72 10.36 -2.50
C LEU A 415 5.65 11.88 -2.57
N MET A 416 6.44 12.55 -1.74
CA MET A 416 6.59 14.00 -1.76
C MET A 416 8.05 14.42 -1.51
N PRO A 417 8.46 15.65 -1.91
CA PRO A 417 9.76 16.18 -1.51
C PRO A 417 9.90 16.31 0.01
N ALA A 418 11.09 16.05 0.56
CA ALA A 418 11.33 16.08 2.01
C ALA A 418 11.23 17.49 2.63
N ASP A 419 11.40 18.52 1.82
CA ASP A 419 11.27 19.94 2.20
C ASP A 419 9.84 20.49 2.04
N GLY A 420 8.88 19.64 1.66
CA GLY A 420 7.48 19.98 1.42
C GLY A 420 7.14 20.09 -0.06
N GLY A 421 5.85 20.20 -0.37
CA GLY A 421 5.32 20.28 -1.72
C GLY A 421 4.19 19.29 -1.98
N GLU A 422 3.67 19.28 -3.21
CA GLU A 422 2.52 18.44 -3.58
C GLU A 422 2.87 16.95 -3.58
N PRO A 423 2.14 16.13 -2.82
CA PRO A 423 2.27 14.69 -2.86
C PRO A 423 1.74 14.09 -4.18
N ARG A 424 2.40 13.04 -4.65
CA ARG A 424 1.86 12.22 -5.75
C ARG A 424 1.60 10.79 -5.30
N VAL A 425 0.54 10.19 -5.80
CA VAL A 425 0.26 8.76 -5.60
C VAL A 425 1.24 7.94 -6.43
N ILE A 426 1.88 6.97 -5.79
CA ILE A 426 2.82 6.06 -6.46
C ILE A 426 2.32 4.62 -6.52
N ALA A 427 1.40 4.23 -5.62
CA ALA A 427 0.74 2.94 -5.68
C ALA A 427 -0.66 2.98 -5.05
N TYR A 428 -1.55 2.15 -5.57
CA TYR A 428 -2.89 1.87 -5.03
C TYR A 428 -2.86 0.43 -4.52
N LEU A 429 -3.27 0.22 -3.27
CA LEU A 429 -3.11 -1.05 -2.57
C LEU A 429 -4.37 -1.43 -1.81
N TYR A 430 -4.56 -2.74 -1.64
CA TYR A 430 -5.31 -3.27 -0.52
C TYR A 430 -4.31 -3.65 0.57
N GLY A 431 -4.36 -2.96 1.74
CA GLY A 431 -3.32 -3.03 2.76
C GLY A 431 -3.68 -2.26 4.02
N GLY A 432 -2.74 -1.51 4.57
CA GLY A 432 -2.93 -0.69 5.79
C GLY A 432 -1.86 -0.93 6.83
N GLN A 433 -2.24 -1.23 8.07
CA GLN A 433 -1.30 -1.62 9.13
C GLN A 433 -0.43 -2.80 8.68
N GLY A 434 0.87 -2.67 8.76
CA GLY A 434 1.86 -3.65 8.31
C GLY A 434 2.40 -3.40 6.90
N THR A 435 1.76 -2.53 6.12
CA THR A 435 2.18 -2.24 4.73
C THR A 435 3.56 -1.58 4.68
N ILE A 436 3.75 -0.45 5.40
CA ILE A 436 4.98 0.36 5.36
C ILE A 436 5.21 1.08 6.70
N ASN A 437 5.14 0.37 7.81
CA ASN A 437 5.26 0.97 9.15
C ASN A 437 6.68 1.36 9.57
N VAL A 438 7.69 0.96 8.81
CA VAL A 438 9.11 1.10 9.15
C VAL A 438 9.91 1.63 7.95
N PRO A 439 11.12 2.17 8.16
CA PRO A 439 11.95 2.65 7.07
C PRO A 439 12.14 1.62 5.97
N SER A 440 11.61 1.87 4.79
CA SER A 440 11.45 0.88 3.71
C SER A 440 12.19 1.21 2.42
N TRP A 441 13.02 2.25 2.43
CA TRP A 441 13.79 2.68 1.27
C TRP A 441 14.99 1.77 0.97
N SER A 442 15.23 1.53 -0.33
CA SER A 442 16.51 0.95 -0.78
C SER A 442 17.67 1.92 -0.52
N PRO A 443 18.90 1.41 -0.32
CA PRO A 443 20.06 2.25 -0.02
C PRO A 443 20.39 3.29 -1.09
N ASP A 444 19.97 3.07 -2.34
CA ASP A 444 20.18 3.99 -3.47
C ASP A 444 19.04 5.02 -3.63
N SER A 445 18.07 5.06 -2.71
CA SER A 445 16.91 5.98 -2.71
C SER A 445 15.99 5.87 -3.93
N LYS A 446 15.98 4.73 -4.62
CA LYS A 446 15.16 4.54 -5.84
C LYS A 446 13.95 3.63 -5.65
N GLN A 447 14.01 2.75 -4.66
CA GLN A 447 12.95 1.78 -4.43
C GLN A 447 12.45 1.84 -2.99
N ILE A 448 11.20 1.43 -2.80
CA ILE A 448 10.62 1.13 -1.49
C ILE A 448 10.16 -0.33 -1.46
N ALA A 449 10.18 -0.92 -0.27
CA ALA A 449 9.57 -2.23 -0.01
C ALA A 449 8.30 -2.04 0.81
N PHE A 450 7.28 -2.85 0.55
CA PHE A 450 6.00 -2.79 1.25
C PHE A 450 5.27 -4.13 1.18
N VAL A 451 4.20 -4.24 1.97
CA VAL A 451 3.30 -5.39 1.94
C VAL A 451 1.91 -4.97 1.46
N SER A 452 1.36 -5.69 0.49
CA SER A 452 -0.05 -5.62 0.12
C SER A 452 -0.78 -6.90 0.53
N ASN A 453 -2.11 -6.83 0.64
CA ASN A 453 -2.94 -7.92 1.12
C ASN A 453 -3.95 -8.36 0.06
N SER A 454 -4.41 -9.60 0.16
CA SER A 454 -5.53 -10.13 -0.60
C SER A 454 -6.20 -11.23 0.22
N GLY A 455 -7.53 -11.27 0.25
CA GLY A 455 -8.29 -12.41 0.78
C GLY A 455 -8.04 -13.69 -0.02
N ASN A 456 -8.65 -14.79 0.41
CA ASN A 456 -8.57 -16.10 -0.23
C ASN A 456 -9.52 -16.21 -1.42
#